data_ec894df49d81acb0ccb71c5fd20d21fc
#
_entry.id   ec894df49d81acb0ccb71c5fd20d21fc
#
_cell.length_a   1.000
_cell.length_b   1.000
_cell.length_c   1.000
_cell.angle_alpha   90.00
_cell.angle_beta   90.00
_cell.angle_gamma   90.00
#
_symmetry.space_group_name_H-M   'P 1'
#
loop_
_entity.id
_entity.type
_entity.pdbx_description
1 polymer ?
#
loop_
_entity_poly.entity_id
_entity_poly.type
_entity_poly.pdbx_seq_one_letter_code
_entity_poly.pdbx_strand_id
1 'polypeptide(L)'
;MERIYLDNASTSFPKAEGVAEAVYQYIKECGCNINRGGYGEAYQAEELVLETRQRLTALFHGPDCRNVAFTRNITESLNVLLKGFLRPGDHVLVSAMEHNAVMRPLTQLQSRGVSFDRIPCSADGTLDTSAMAALLRDNTRAVVMLHASNVCGTVLPAAEVGAFCHAHGLKFILDTAQTAGVLPIDMVAMHIDALAFTGHKGLLGPQGVGGFLLQPDMAPLVTPLIAGGTGSVSHEEQMPSFLPDKFEAGTLNLPGIMGLHAALCWLERETVDKVRTHELALTERFLAGAEEIPNLRVIGRMGTEGRVGVVSVLPENADPALMADALGQEYGIMVRVGLHCAPNAHKTLGTFPTGTIRFSFGHQNTTRQVDAALLALRKLCGRTTWN
;
A
#
# COMPACT_ATOMS: atom_id res chain seq x y z
N MET A 1 3.95 20.53 24.09
CA MET A 1 3.73 20.79 22.66
C MET A 1 2.71 19.79 22.18
N GLU A 2 1.70 20.20 21.42
CA GLU A 2 0.71 19.28 20.85
C GLU A 2 1.37 18.40 19.79
N ARG A 3 1.10 17.10 19.80
CA ARG A 3 1.63 16.15 18.81
C ARG A 3 0.79 16.21 17.55
N ILE A 4 1.41 16.54 16.41
CA ILE A 4 0.77 16.56 15.09
C ILE A 4 1.36 15.44 14.24
N TYR A 5 0.59 14.39 13.97
CA TYR A 5 1.04 13.23 13.19
C TYR A 5 0.62 13.37 11.73
N LEU A 6 1.60 13.54 10.85
CA LEU A 6 1.43 13.70 9.39
C LEU A 6 2.27 12.68 8.60
N ASP A 7 2.44 11.46 9.13
CA ASP A 7 3.14 10.35 8.46
C ASP A 7 2.23 9.12 8.24
N ASN A 8 0.95 9.35 7.89
CA ASN A 8 -0.04 8.30 7.69
C ASN A 8 0.29 7.36 6.51
N ALA A 9 1.05 7.80 5.51
CA ALA A 9 1.53 6.95 4.42
C ALA A 9 2.56 5.89 4.86
N SER A 10 3.20 6.05 6.04
CA SER A 10 4.01 5.01 6.66
C SER A 10 3.15 4.02 7.44
N THR A 11 2.28 4.53 8.30
CA THR A 11 1.25 3.79 9.05
C THR A 11 0.21 4.78 9.54
N SER A 12 -1.07 4.44 9.47
CA SER A 12 -2.12 5.33 10.00
C SER A 12 -2.02 5.47 11.52
N PHE A 13 -2.24 6.68 12.03
CA PHE A 13 -2.37 6.96 13.45
C PHE A 13 -3.25 8.20 13.70
N PRO A 14 -4.23 8.09 14.64
CA PRO A 14 -4.66 6.88 15.34
C PRO A 14 -5.26 5.83 14.41
N LYS A 15 -5.46 4.60 14.91
CA LYS A 15 -6.20 3.56 14.21
C LYS A 15 -7.70 3.87 14.23
N ALA A 16 -8.48 3.16 13.39
CA ALA A 16 -9.93 3.24 13.48
C ALA A 16 -10.42 2.84 14.88
N GLU A 17 -11.56 3.42 15.26
CA GLU A 17 -12.23 3.09 16.52
C GLU A 17 -12.53 1.59 16.62
N GLY A 18 -12.30 0.99 17.77
CA GLY A 18 -12.52 -0.44 18.03
C GLY A 18 -11.36 -1.35 17.68
N VAL A 19 -10.34 -0.88 16.93
CA VAL A 19 -9.20 -1.73 16.53
C VAL A 19 -8.38 -2.20 17.72
N ALA A 20 -8.03 -1.30 18.62
CA ALA A 20 -7.23 -1.65 19.81
C ALA A 20 -7.98 -2.60 20.73
N GLU A 21 -9.28 -2.35 20.93
CA GLU A 21 -10.18 -3.18 21.71
C GLU A 21 -10.31 -4.59 21.13
N ALA A 22 -10.51 -4.73 19.85
CA ALA A 22 -10.64 -6.03 19.21
C ALA A 22 -9.39 -6.89 19.37
N VAL A 23 -8.19 -6.29 19.23
CA VAL A 23 -6.91 -6.97 19.47
C VAL A 23 -6.77 -7.35 20.94
N TYR A 24 -7.07 -6.43 21.87
CA TYR A 24 -6.98 -6.67 23.31
C TYR A 24 -7.93 -7.76 23.77
N GLN A 25 -9.21 -7.71 23.35
CA GLN A 25 -10.23 -8.70 23.72
C GLN A 25 -9.87 -10.10 23.19
N TYR A 26 -9.39 -10.19 21.95
CA TYR A 26 -8.96 -11.47 21.41
C TYR A 26 -7.83 -12.10 22.24
N ILE A 27 -6.79 -11.32 22.58
CA ILE A 27 -5.63 -11.81 23.34
C ILE A 27 -6.05 -12.19 24.77
N LYS A 28 -6.96 -11.41 25.39
CA LYS A 28 -7.35 -11.60 26.80
C LYS A 28 -8.36 -12.72 26.98
N GLU A 29 -9.33 -12.85 26.07
CA GLU A 29 -10.54 -13.63 26.33
C GLU A 29 -10.71 -14.83 25.39
N CYS A 30 -10.16 -14.76 24.17
CA CYS A 30 -10.29 -15.84 23.20
C CYS A 30 -8.98 -16.66 23.07
N GLY A 31 -7.90 -16.06 22.53
CA GLY A 31 -6.56 -16.63 22.47
C GLY A 31 -6.43 -17.99 21.76
N CYS A 32 -7.49 -18.49 21.10
CA CYS A 32 -7.53 -19.79 20.45
C CYS A 32 -6.87 -19.77 19.07
N ASN A 33 -6.57 -20.96 18.53
CA ASN A 33 -6.19 -21.11 17.13
C ASN A 33 -7.37 -21.62 16.32
N ILE A 34 -7.43 -21.26 15.04
CA ILE A 34 -8.42 -21.75 14.08
C ILE A 34 -7.96 -23.03 13.40
N ASN A 35 -8.88 -23.73 12.70
CA ASN A 35 -8.67 -24.96 11.93
C ASN A 35 -8.25 -26.19 12.75
N ARG A 36 -8.21 -26.12 14.09
CA ARG A 36 -7.76 -27.22 14.96
C ARG A 36 -8.58 -27.39 16.23
N GLY A 37 -9.40 -26.42 16.62
CA GLY A 37 -10.20 -26.43 17.84
C GLY A 37 -11.63 -26.88 17.58
N GLY A 38 -12.12 -27.87 18.33
CA GLY A 38 -13.54 -28.32 18.29
C GLY A 38 -14.37 -27.66 19.40
N TYR A 39 -14.18 -26.38 19.70
CA TYR A 39 -14.85 -25.64 20.78
C TYR A 39 -15.34 -24.27 20.31
N GLY A 40 -16.30 -23.69 21.04
CA GLY A 40 -17.06 -22.51 20.61
C GLY A 40 -16.22 -21.30 20.23
N GLU A 41 -15.18 -20.98 21.02
CA GLU A 41 -14.31 -19.84 20.76
C GLU A 41 -13.50 -19.98 19.46
N ALA A 42 -13.09 -21.21 19.11
CA ALA A 42 -12.39 -21.48 17.85
C ALA A 42 -13.32 -21.26 16.65
N TYR A 43 -14.57 -21.71 16.71
CA TYR A 43 -15.56 -21.49 15.66
C TYR A 43 -15.90 -20.01 15.50
N GLN A 44 -16.02 -19.25 16.59
CA GLN A 44 -16.24 -17.80 16.54
C GLN A 44 -15.06 -17.08 15.87
N ALA A 45 -13.83 -17.48 16.19
CA ALA A 45 -12.64 -16.91 15.57
C ALA A 45 -12.58 -17.25 14.06
N GLU A 46 -12.94 -18.46 13.66
CA GLU A 46 -13.04 -18.87 12.24
C GLU A 46 -14.09 -18.04 11.49
N GLU A 47 -15.24 -17.80 12.10
CA GLU A 47 -16.31 -16.97 11.54
C GLU A 47 -15.84 -15.54 11.31
N LEU A 48 -15.17 -14.90 12.30
CA LEU A 48 -14.60 -13.55 12.14
C LEU A 48 -13.52 -13.48 11.07
N VAL A 49 -12.68 -14.51 10.94
CA VAL A 49 -11.70 -14.60 9.84
C VAL A 49 -12.41 -14.70 8.49
N LEU A 50 -13.46 -15.51 8.37
CA LEU A 50 -14.27 -15.61 7.16
C LEU A 50 -14.96 -14.28 6.82
N GLU A 51 -15.58 -13.62 7.80
CA GLU A 51 -16.18 -12.30 7.61
C GLU A 51 -15.15 -11.27 7.15
N THR A 52 -13.93 -11.30 7.72
CA THR A 52 -12.85 -10.39 7.31
C THR A 52 -12.52 -10.58 5.83
N ARG A 53 -12.45 -11.84 5.35
CA ARG A 53 -12.26 -12.16 3.92
C ARG A 53 -13.43 -11.66 3.08
N GLN A 54 -14.66 -11.85 3.53
CA GLN A 54 -15.86 -11.38 2.82
C GLN A 54 -15.87 -9.86 2.68
N ARG A 55 -15.51 -9.11 3.75
CA ARG A 55 -15.41 -7.65 3.73
C ARG A 55 -14.31 -7.16 2.80
N LEU A 56 -13.14 -7.80 2.80
CA LEU A 56 -12.06 -7.48 1.84
C LEU A 56 -12.49 -7.77 0.39
N THR A 57 -13.19 -8.88 0.18
CA THR A 57 -13.73 -9.24 -1.14
C THR A 57 -14.75 -8.20 -1.62
N ALA A 58 -15.65 -7.77 -0.75
CA ALA A 58 -16.63 -6.73 -1.06
C ALA A 58 -15.94 -5.38 -1.32
N LEU A 59 -14.96 -4.99 -0.51
CA LEU A 59 -14.22 -3.73 -0.65
C LEU A 59 -13.48 -3.61 -1.98
N PHE A 60 -12.96 -4.72 -2.51
CA PHE A 60 -12.18 -4.74 -3.75
C PHE A 60 -12.95 -5.33 -4.94
N HIS A 61 -14.24 -5.63 -4.78
CA HIS A 61 -15.06 -6.33 -5.77
C HIS A 61 -14.34 -7.59 -6.30
N GLY A 62 -13.79 -8.37 -5.36
CA GLY A 62 -13.09 -9.61 -5.68
C GLY A 62 -14.05 -10.73 -6.04
N PRO A 63 -13.58 -11.82 -6.67
CA PRO A 63 -14.44 -12.88 -7.19
C PRO A 63 -15.02 -13.80 -6.11
N ASP A 64 -14.24 -14.11 -5.07
CA ASP A 64 -14.61 -15.03 -3.99
C ASP A 64 -13.76 -14.76 -2.74
N CYS A 65 -14.36 -14.82 -1.55
CA CYS A 65 -13.65 -14.58 -0.30
C CYS A 65 -12.57 -15.65 0.00
N ARG A 66 -12.68 -16.85 -0.54
CA ARG A 66 -11.63 -17.87 -0.47
C ARG A 66 -10.34 -17.46 -1.19
N ASN A 67 -10.43 -16.54 -2.15
CA ASN A 67 -9.28 -16.03 -2.90
C ASN A 67 -8.49 -14.95 -2.16
N VAL A 68 -8.90 -14.58 -0.96
CA VAL A 68 -8.13 -13.73 -0.03
C VAL A 68 -7.16 -14.62 0.74
N ALA A 69 -5.86 -14.32 0.64
CA ALA A 69 -4.83 -14.96 1.47
C ALA A 69 -4.18 -13.92 2.38
N PHE A 70 -4.11 -14.22 3.69
CA PHE A 70 -3.46 -13.34 4.65
C PHE A 70 -1.95 -13.54 4.67
N THR A 71 -1.23 -12.43 4.85
CA THR A 71 0.20 -12.37 5.04
C THR A 71 0.52 -11.38 6.17
N ARG A 72 1.79 -11.27 6.57
CA ARG A 72 2.19 -10.30 7.59
C ARG A 72 2.14 -8.85 7.10
N ASN A 73 2.30 -8.62 5.81
CA ASN A 73 2.31 -7.29 5.19
C ASN A 73 2.37 -7.43 3.66
N ILE A 74 2.12 -6.31 2.95
CA ILE A 74 2.15 -6.27 1.48
C ILE A 74 3.51 -6.65 0.87
N THR A 75 4.63 -6.44 1.55
CA THR A 75 5.95 -6.86 1.06
C THR A 75 6.03 -8.37 0.96
N GLU A 76 5.50 -9.11 1.94
CA GLU A 76 5.38 -10.56 1.87
C GLU A 76 4.43 -10.99 0.76
N SER A 77 3.25 -10.35 0.64
CA SER A 77 2.29 -10.59 -0.44
C SER A 77 2.95 -10.49 -1.82
N LEU A 78 3.66 -9.38 -2.07
CA LEU A 78 4.36 -9.16 -3.34
C LEU A 78 5.49 -10.18 -3.58
N ASN A 79 6.21 -10.61 -2.53
CA ASN A 79 7.19 -11.68 -2.67
C ASN A 79 6.54 -13.00 -3.04
N VAL A 80 5.41 -13.37 -2.41
CA VAL A 80 4.64 -14.57 -2.76
C VAL A 80 4.19 -14.52 -4.22
N LEU A 81 3.58 -13.41 -4.62
CA LEU A 81 3.06 -13.23 -5.96
C LEU A 81 4.19 -13.27 -7.01
N LEU A 82 5.23 -12.45 -6.86
CA LEU A 82 6.29 -12.33 -7.86
C LEU A 82 7.14 -13.59 -7.96
N LYS A 83 7.62 -14.11 -6.82
CA LYS A 83 8.49 -15.28 -6.79
C LYS A 83 7.75 -16.59 -7.05
N GLY A 84 6.45 -16.63 -6.72
CA GLY A 84 5.60 -17.77 -6.98
C GLY A 84 5.10 -17.85 -8.43
N PHE A 85 4.96 -16.71 -9.11
CA PHE A 85 4.42 -16.63 -10.46
C PHE A 85 5.49 -16.64 -11.54
N LEU A 86 6.54 -15.81 -11.39
CA LEU A 86 7.55 -15.60 -12.43
C LEU A 86 8.54 -16.76 -12.54
N ARG A 87 8.92 -17.10 -13.76
CA ARG A 87 9.84 -18.19 -14.11
C ARG A 87 11.06 -17.65 -14.86
N PRO A 88 12.20 -18.38 -14.88
CA PRO A 88 13.34 -18.04 -15.74
C PRO A 88 12.91 -17.85 -17.20
N GLY A 89 13.34 -16.76 -17.80
CA GLY A 89 12.94 -16.38 -19.14
C GLY A 89 11.78 -15.40 -19.22
N ASP A 90 11.00 -15.21 -18.14
CA ASP A 90 9.89 -14.25 -18.14
C ASP A 90 10.39 -12.80 -18.16
N HIS A 91 9.60 -11.95 -18.81
CA HIS A 91 9.75 -10.50 -18.80
C HIS A 91 8.56 -9.83 -18.11
N VAL A 92 8.80 -8.72 -17.40
CA VAL A 92 7.81 -7.97 -16.63
C VAL A 92 7.91 -6.48 -16.93
N LEU A 93 6.78 -5.81 -17.12
CA LEU A 93 6.72 -4.35 -17.13
C LEU A 93 6.41 -3.85 -15.72
N VAL A 94 7.12 -2.79 -15.28
CA VAL A 94 6.87 -2.10 -14.00
C VAL A 94 6.83 -0.60 -14.23
N SER A 95 6.17 0.16 -13.37
CA SER A 95 6.23 1.62 -13.47
C SER A 95 7.61 2.15 -13.03
N ALA A 96 7.98 3.36 -13.50
CA ALA A 96 9.18 4.05 -13.01
C ALA A 96 9.02 4.55 -11.56
N MET A 97 7.82 4.44 -10.97
CA MET A 97 7.48 4.93 -9.63
C MET A 97 7.53 3.86 -8.54
N GLU A 98 7.91 2.62 -8.85
CA GLU A 98 7.77 1.46 -7.96
C GLU A 98 8.49 1.58 -6.62
N HIS A 99 7.81 1.09 -5.58
CA HIS A 99 8.37 0.89 -4.26
C HIS A 99 9.35 -0.31 -4.23
N ASN A 100 10.29 -0.30 -3.28
CA ASN A 100 11.25 -1.39 -3.09
C ASN A 100 10.61 -2.75 -2.77
N ALA A 101 9.34 -2.78 -2.33
CA ALA A 101 8.60 -4.03 -2.12
C ALA A 101 8.36 -4.80 -3.44
N VAL A 102 8.30 -4.09 -4.58
CA VAL A 102 8.26 -4.65 -5.94
C VAL A 102 9.68 -4.81 -6.50
N MET A 103 10.50 -3.76 -6.42
CA MET A 103 11.78 -3.75 -7.13
C MET A 103 12.81 -4.72 -6.57
N ARG A 104 12.88 -4.89 -5.24
CA ARG A 104 13.87 -5.80 -4.64
C ARG A 104 13.61 -7.28 -4.98
N PRO A 105 12.38 -7.82 -4.87
CA PRO A 105 12.10 -9.16 -5.38
C PRO A 105 12.41 -9.34 -6.86
N LEU A 106 12.06 -8.37 -7.73
CA LEU A 106 12.38 -8.43 -9.15
C LEU A 106 13.88 -8.40 -9.42
N THR A 107 14.65 -7.58 -8.71
CA THR A 107 16.13 -7.56 -8.79
C THR A 107 16.72 -8.91 -8.36
N GLN A 108 16.16 -9.57 -7.33
CA GLN A 108 16.57 -10.93 -6.97
C GLN A 108 16.24 -11.95 -8.06
N LEU A 109 15.09 -11.81 -8.71
CA LEU A 109 14.67 -12.70 -9.79
C LEU A 109 15.49 -12.51 -11.08
N GLN A 110 16.13 -11.35 -11.29
CA GLN A 110 17.07 -11.16 -12.40
C GLN A 110 18.22 -12.16 -12.38
N SER A 111 18.76 -12.48 -11.19
CA SER A 111 19.79 -13.53 -11.06
C SER A 111 19.29 -14.94 -11.40
N ARG A 112 17.97 -15.11 -11.54
CA ARG A 112 17.30 -16.35 -11.93
C ARG A 112 16.75 -16.31 -13.36
N GLY A 113 17.13 -15.29 -14.15
CA GLY A 113 16.75 -15.18 -15.57
C GLY A 113 15.43 -14.46 -15.85
N VAL A 114 14.82 -13.79 -14.87
CA VAL A 114 13.68 -12.88 -15.10
C VAL A 114 14.22 -11.51 -15.51
N SER A 115 13.59 -10.87 -16.48
CA SER A 115 13.94 -9.50 -16.91
C SER A 115 12.77 -8.55 -16.66
N PHE A 116 13.04 -7.25 -16.55
CA PHE A 116 12.01 -6.24 -16.47
C PHE A 116 12.41 -4.93 -17.17
N ASP A 117 11.41 -4.24 -17.72
CA ASP A 117 11.53 -2.87 -18.22
C ASP A 117 10.61 -1.94 -17.45
N ARG A 118 10.98 -0.65 -17.42
CA ARG A 118 10.20 0.39 -16.75
C ARG A 118 9.36 1.17 -17.73
N ILE A 119 8.04 1.22 -17.50
CA ILE A 119 7.14 2.12 -18.18
C ILE A 119 7.50 3.53 -17.69
N PRO A 120 7.83 4.47 -18.58
CA PRO A 120 8.19 5.83 -18.19
C PRO A 120 7.07 6.54 -17.44
N CYS A 121 7.49 7.49 -16.57
CA CYS A 121 6.57 8.42 -15.92
C CYS A 121 7.12 9.83 -16.10
N SER A 122 6.22 10.81 -16.21
CA SER A 122 6.58 12.23 -16.25
C SER A 122 7.12 12.72 -14.90
N ALA A 123 7.66 13.94 -14.87
CA ALA A 123 8.24 14.55 -13.68
C ALA A 123 7.24 14.80 -12.52
N ASP A 124 5.94 14.65 -12.76
CA ASP A 124 4.87 14.71 -11.75
C ASP A 124 4.42 13.31 -11.29
N GLY A 125 5.05 12.24 -11.81
CA GLY A 125 4.75 10.84 -11.50
C GLY A 125 3.62 10.21 -12.34
N THR A 126 3.08 10.91 -13.34
CA THR A 126 2.04 10.36 -14.23
C THR A 126 2.65 9.31 -15.16
N LEU A 127 2.00 8.14 -15.25
CA LEU A 127 2.45 7.03 -16.09
C LEU A 127 2.21 7.33 -17.58
N ASP A 128 3.20 7.07 -18.43
CA ASP A 128 3.06 7.11 -19.87
C ASP A 128 2.55 5.75 -20.41
N THR A 129 1.24 5.56 -20.43
CA THR A 129 0.62 4.34 -20.93
C THR A 129 0.87 4.10 -22.42
N SER A 130 1.11 5.16 -23.20
CA SER A 130 1.40 5.05 -24.64
C SER A 130 2.72 4.32 -24.93
N ALA A 131 3.67 4.34 -24.00
CA ALA A 131 4.94 3.64 -24.14
C ALA A 131 4.83 2.11 -23.92
N MET A 132 3.74 1.62 -23.35
CA MET A 132 3.62 0.21 -22.93
C MET A 132 3.76 -0.75 -24.11
N ALA A 133 3.10 -0.47 -25.22
CA ALA A 133 3.13 -1.35 -26.40
C ALA A 133 4.54 -1.54 -26.98
N ALA A 134 5.35 -0.48 -26.98
CA ALA A 134 6.74 -0.53 -27.46
C ALA A 134 7.69 -1.31 -26.54
N LEU A 135 7.30 -1.51 -25.26
CA LEU A 135 8.08 -2.26 -24.28
C LEU A 135 7.71 -3.75 -24.23
N LEU A 136 6.67 -4.19 -24.96
CA LEU A 136 6.29 -5.59 -25.02
C LEU A 136 7.37 -6.43 -25.72
N ARG A 137 7.57 -7.62 -25.16
CA ARG A 137 8.40 -8.69 -25.74
C ARG A 137 7.56 -9.96 -25.83
N ASP A 138 7.97 -10.91 -26.68
CA ASP A 138 7.26 -12.21 -26.85
C ASP A 138 7.13 -12.97 -25.52
N ASN A 139 8.07 -12.76 -24.61
CA ASN A 139 8.12 -13.35 -23.28
C ASN A 139 7.59 -12.44 -22.16
N THR A 140 6.93 -11.34 -22.48
CA THR A 140 6.30 -10.49 -21.45
C THR A 140 5.16 -11.25 -20.79
N ARG A 141 5.22 -11.38 -19.46
CA ARG A 141 4.31 -12.21 -18.68
C ARG A 141 3.30 -11.40 -17.87
N ALA A 142 3.73 -10.24 -17.38
CA ALA A 142 2.90 -9.43 -16.50
C ALA A 142 3.27 -7.94 -16.54
N VAL A 143 2.32 -7.12 -16.09
CA VAL A 143 2.57 -5.78 -15.58
C VAL A 143 2.43 -5.80 -14.05
N VAL A 144 3.39 -5.21 -13.35
CA VAL A 144 3.35 -5.04 -11.89
C VAL A 144 3.44 -3.55 -11.58
N MET A 145 2.43 -3.01 -10.90
CA MET A 145 2.34 -1.58 -10.73
C MET A 145 1.80 -1.21 -9.35
N LEU A 146 2.40 -0.19 -8.71
CA LEU A 146 1.77 0.46 -7.59
C LEU A 146 0.58 1.32 -8.06
N HIS A 147 -0.52 1.34 -7.30
CA HIS A 147 -1.70 2.11 -7.67
C HIS A 147 -1.57 3.60 -7.38
N ALA A 148 -0.79 3.98 -6.35
CA ALA A 148 -0.43 5.37 -6.10
C ALA A 148 0.97 5.49 -5.51
N SER A 149 1.69 6.55 -5.91
CA SER A 149 3.04 6.82 -5.43
C SER A 149 3.06 7.17 -3.94
N ASN A 150 3.84 6.43 -3.18
CA ASN A 150 4.09 6.74 -1.77
C ASN A 150 5.05 7.94 -1.58
N VAL A 151 5.56 8.51 -2.66
CA VAL A 151 6.40 9.71 -2.65
C VAL A 151 5.57 10.97 -2.90
N CYS A 152 4.89 11.06 -4.03
CA CYS A 152 4.19 12.28 -4.46
C CYS A 152 2.66 12.16 -4.44
N GLY A 153 2.11 10.99 -4.13
CA GLY A 153 0.66 10.77 -4.06
C GLY A 153 -0.04 10.60 -5.42
N THR A 154 0.67 10.73 -6.54
CA THR A 154 0.09 10.56 -7.88
C THR A 154 -0.49 9.16 -8.05
N VAL A 155 -1.75 9.07 -8.46
CA VAL A 155 -2.46 7.82 -8.78
C VAL A 155 -2.14 7.40 -10.21
N LEU A 156 -1.78 6.14 -10.40
CA LEU A 156 -1.51 5.55 -11.71
C LEU A 156 -2.80 4.93 -12.29
N PRO A 157 -3.00 4.93 -13.60
CA PRO A 157 -4.26 4.59 -14.26
C PRO A 157 -4.50 3.07 -14.30
N ALA A 158 -4.87 2.46 -13.16
CA ALA A 158 -4.99 1.00 -13.01
C ALA A 158 -5.99 0.39 -13.99
N ALA A 159 -7.13 1.04 -14.26
CA ALA A 159 -8.12 0.55 -15.22
C ALA A 159 -7.58 0.50 -16.65
N GLU A 160 -6.84 1.52 -17.08
CA GLU A 160 -6.22 1.56 -18.41
C GLU A 160 -5.13 0.49 -18.57
N VAL A 161 -4.26 0.36 -17.54
CA VAL A 161 -3.22 -0.67 -17.52
C VAL A 161 -3.82 -2.08 -17.50
N GLY A 162 -4.87 -2.31 -16.71
CA GLY A 162 -5.56 -3.61 -16.70
C GLY A 162 -6.23 -3.95 -18.02
N ALA A 163 -6.89 -2.98 -18.68
CA ALA A 163 -7.45 -3.18 -20.00
C ALA A 163 -6.36 -3.51 -21.05
N PHE A 164 -5.21 -2.84 -20.96
CA PHE A 164 -4.04 -3.18 -21.80
C PHE A 164 -3.55 -4.60 -21.52
N CYS A 165 -3.41 -5.00 -20.27
CA CYS A 165 -2.99 -6.36 -19.90
C CYS A 165 -3.96 -7.41 -20.45
N HIS A 166 -5.26 -7.18 -20.27
CA HIS A 166 -6.31 -8.09 -20.77
C HIS A 166 -6.24 -8.25 -22.29
N ALA A 167 -6.08 -7.15 -23.03
CA ALA A 167 -5.99 -7.17 -24.49
C ALA A 167 -4.75 -7.91 -25.03
N HIS A 168 -3.67 -7.97 -24.22
CA HIS A 168 -2.41 -8.63 -24.62
C HIS A 168 -2.17 -9.98 -23.93
N GLY A 169 -3.15 -10.51 -23.18
CA GLY A 169 -3.01 -11.78 -22.47
C GLY A 169 -1.97 -11.77 -21.33
N LEU A 170 -1.68 -10.60 -20.77
CA LEU A 170 -0.76 -10.40 -19.66
C LEU A 170 -1.49 -10.46 -18.33
N LYS A 171 -0.79 -10.84 -17.27
CA LYS A 171 -1.30 -10.74 -15.89
C LYS A 171 -1.04 -9.36 -15.30
N PHE A 172 -2.02 -8.80 -14.57
CA PHE A 172 -1.89 -7.52 -13.91
C PHE A 172 -1.85 -7.70 -12.38
N ILE A 173 -0.70 -7.33 -11.76
CA ILE A 173 -0.47 -7.38 -10.31
C ILE A 173 -0.43 -5.95 -9.78
N LEU A 174 -1.38 -5.59 -8.90
CA LEU A 174 -1.53 -4.24 -8.35
C LEU A 174 -1.09 -4.17 -6.89
N ASP A 175 -0.11 -3.30 -6.59
CA ASP A 175 0.26 -2.91 -5.23
C ASP A 175 -0.64 -1.77 -4.76
N THR A 176 -1.53 -2.06 -3.80
CA THR A 176 -2.49 -1.09 -3.26
C THR A 176 -2.07 -0.51 -1.90
N ALA A 177 -0.78 -0.53 -1.56
CA ALA A 177 -0.28 -0.07 -0.26
C ALA A 177 -0.74 1.36 0.13
N GLN A 178 -0.97 2.23 -0.85
CA GLN A 178 -1.39 3.61 -0.63
C GLN A 178 -2.87 3.86 -0.98
N THR A 179 -3.58 2.86 -1.49
CA THR A 179 -4.93 3.06 -2.04
C THR A 179 -6.00 2.15 -1.45
N ALA A 180 -5.62 1.01 -0.88
CA ALA A 180 -6.56 0.14 -0.15
C ALA A 180 -7.20 0.93 1.01
N GLY A 181 -8.54 1.05 1.01
CA GLY A 181 -9.29 1.86 1.97
C GLY A 181 -9.26 3.38 1.72
N VAL A 182 -8.63 3.84 0.62
CA VAL A 182 -8.52 5.26 0.24
C VAL A 182 -9.17 5.56 -1.11
N LEU A 183 -9.06 4.65 -2.06
CA LEU A 183 -9.68 4.74 -3.38
C LEU A 183 -10.61 3.56 -3.61
N PRO A 184 -11.73 3.74 -4.33
CA PRO A 184 -12.50 2.63 -4.88
C PRO A 184 -11.61 1.80 -5.82
N ILE A 185 -11.62 0.49 -5.64
CA ILE A 185 -10.89 -0.48 -6.48
C ILE A 185 -11.85 -1.60 -6.84
N ASP A 186 -12.03 -1.84 -8.12
CA ASP A 186 -12.83 -2.96 -8.63
C ASP A 186 -11.92 -3.90 -9.42
N MET A 187 -11.60 -5.05 -8.80
CA MET A 187 -10.67 -6.03 -9.40
C MET A 187 -11.20 -6.57 -10.72
N VAL A 188 -12.51 -6.71 -10.87
CA VAL A 188 -13.12 -7.28 -12.09
C VAL A 188 -13.15 -6.22 -13.18
N ALA A 189 -13.70 -5.04 -12.90
CA ALA A 189 -13.82 -3.97 -13.89
C ALA A 189 -12.44 -3.42 -14.34
N MET A 190 -11.45 -3.45 -13.47
CA MET A 190 -10.07 -3.00 -13.76
C MET A 190 -9.17 -4.14 -14.27
N HIS A 191 -9.68 -5.34 -14.53
CA HIS A 191 -8.92 -6.50 -15.00
C HIS A 191 -7.67 -6.80 -14.15
N ILE A 192 -7.79 -6.72 -12.83
CA ILE A 192 -6.69 -7.00 -11.89
C ILE A 192 -6.65 -8.49 -11.60
N ASP A 193 -5.56 -9.18 -11.94
CA ASP A 193 -5.39 -10.62 -11.68
C ASP A 193 -4.96 -10.91 -10.23
N ALA A 194 -4.14 -10.03 -9.66
CA ALA A 194 -3.71 -10.09 -8.28
C ALA A 194 -3.64 -8.69 -7.65
N LEU A 195 -4.24 -8.53 -6.47
CA LEU A 195 -4.23 -7.30 -5.69
C LEU A 195 -3.54 -7.57 -4.35
N ALA A 196 -2.47 -6.84 -4.03
CA ALA A 196 -1.78 -6.93 -2.75
C ALA A 196 -2.11 -5.74 -1.86
N PHE A 197 -2.36 -5.98 -0.55
CA PHE A 197 -2.73 -4.95 0.42
C PHE A 197 -1.97 -5.06 1.75
N THR A 198 -2.00 -4.00 2.55
CA THR A 198 -1.52 -3.99 3.95
C THR A 198 -2.56 -3.37 4.87
N GLY A 199 -2.76 -3.97 6.06
CA GLY A 199 -3.82 -3.54 6.99
C GLY A 199 -3.56 -2.20 7.68
N HIS A 200 -2.29 -1.82 7.87
CA HIS A 200 -1.91 -0.74 8.79
C HIS A 200 -1.87 0.67 8.20
N LYS A 201 -2.21 0.85 6.92
CA LYS A 201 -2.28 2.16 6.24
C LYS A 201 -3.73 2.59 6.03
N GLY A 202 -4.18 2.81 4.80
CA GLY A 202 -5.53 3.28 4.52
C GLY A 202 -6.66 2.34 4.98
N LEU A 203 -6.37 1.06 5.20
CA LEU A 203 -7.33 0.14 5.85
C LEU A 203 -7.45 0.37 7.37
N LEU A 204 -6.66 1.24 7.98
CA LEU A 204 -6.73 1.70 9.38
C LEU A 204 -6.59 0.62 10.46
N GLY A 205 -6.19 -0.60 10.07
CA GLY A 205 -5.98 -1.75 10.93
C GLY A 205 -4.59 -1.79 11.58
N PRO A 206 -4.27 -2.86 12.32
CA PRO A 206 -2.98 -3.00 12.98
C PRO A 206 -1.85 -3.34 12.01
N GLN A 207 -0.61 -3.16 12.47
CA GLN A 207 0.58 -3.70 11.82
C GLN A 207 0.61 -5.23 11.94
N GLY A 208 1.42 -5.89 11.08
CA GLY A 208 1.60 -7.33 11.13
C GLY A 208 0.47 -8.13 10.47
N VAL A 209 -0.44 -7.49 9.75
CA VAL A 209 -1.47 -8.10 8.90
C VAL A 209 -1.55 -7.40 7.56
N GLY A 210 -1.62 -8.15 6.52
CA GLY A 210 -1.82 -7.78 5.12
C GLY A 210 -2.33 -8.99 4.36
N GLY A 211 -2.27 -8.95 3.05
CA GLY A 211 -2.73 -10.06 2.23
C GLY A 211 -2.75 -9.72 0.76
N PHE A 212 -3.32 -10.64 0.01
CA PHE A 212 -3.59 -10.47 -1.40
C PHE A 212 -4.88 -11.19 -1.81
N LEU A 213 -5.48 -10.72 -2.87
CA LEU A 213 -6.59 -11.35 -3.56
C LEU A 213 -6.14 -11.80 -4.94
N LEU A 214 -6.64 -12.94 -5.40
CA LEU A 214 -6.34 -13.51 -6.72
C LEU A 214 -7.60 -13.71 -7.53
N GLN A 215 -7.52 -13.53 -8.84
CA GLN A 215 -8.51 -14.12 -9.75
C GLN A 215 -8.37 -15.66 -9.73
N PRO A 216 -9.47 -16.41 -9.94
CA PRO A 216 -9.44 -17.87 -9.88
C PRO A 216 -8.42 -18.51 -10.83
N ASP A 217 -8.22 -17.93 -12.01
CA ASP A 217 -7.26 -18.42 -13.03
C ASP A 217 -5.80 -18.04 -12.72
N MET A 218 -5.57 -17.05 -11.86
CA MET A 218 -4.23 -16.69 -11.39
C MET A 218 -3.73 -17.64 -10.29
N ALA A 219 -4.61 -18.13 -9.42
CA ALA A 219 -4.23 -18.94 -8.27
C ALA A 219 -3.43 -20.21 -8.61
N PRO A 220 -3.77 -21.01 -9.66
CA PRO A 220 -2.98 -22.17 -10.06
C PRO A 220 -1.58 -21.83 -10.56
N LEU A 221 -1.38 -20.61 -11.07
CA LEU A 221 -0.10 -20.19 -11.67
C LEU A 221 0.93 -19.77 -10.61
N VAL A 222 0.50 -19.47 -9.39
CA VAL A 222 1.38 -19.03 -8.30
C VAL A 222 1.76 -20.21 -7.42
N THR A 223 3.07 -20.50 -7.33
CA THR A 223 3.61 -21.47 -6.37
C THR A 223 3.73 -20.83 -4.99
N PRO A 224 3.31 -21.49 -3.90
CA PRO A 224 3.49 -20.95 -2.55
C PRO A 224 4.98 -20.74 -2.24
N LEU A 225 5.30 -19.61 -1.61
CA LEU A 225 6.67 -19.30 -1.19
C LEU A 225 7.05 -20.01 0.11
N ILE A 226 6.07 -20.24 0.97
CA ILE A 226 6.22 -20.86 2.27
C ILE A 226 5.39 -22.15 2.26
N ALA A 227 6.01 -23.25 2.65
CA ALA A 227 5.35 -24.54 2.81
C ALA A 227 5.32 -24.92 4.30
N GLY A 228 4.20 -25.51 4.75
CA GLY A 228 4.03 -25.92 6.15
C GLY A 228 2.61 -26.40 6.43
N GLY A 229 2.32 -26.73 7.67
CA GLY A 229 0.99 -27.17 8.05
C GLY A 229 -0.05 -26.06 7.97
N THR A 230 -1.19 -26.33 7.37
CA THR A 230 -2.32 -25.40 7.22
C THR A 230 -3.48 -25.74 8.17
N GLY A 231 -3.45 -26.93 8.77
CA GLY A 231 -4.52 -27.40 9.65
C GLY A 231 -5.63 -28.21 8.96
N SER A 232 -5.74 -28.18 7.63
CA SER A 232 -6.81 -28.82 6.87
C SER A 232 -6.47 -30.25 6.40
N VAL A 233 -5.41 -30.44 5.60
CA VAL A 233 -5.07 -31.71 4.95
C VAL A 233 -3.84 -32.32 5.62
N SER A 234 -3.95 -32.65 6.92
CA SER A 234 -2.79 -33.05 7.74
C SER A 234 -2.19 -34.42 7.40
N HIS A 235 -2.85 -35.21 6.57
CA HIS A 235 -2.38 -36.54 6.15
C HIS A 235 -1.52 -36.51 4.87
N GLU A 236 -1.45 -35.36 4.19
CA GLU A 236 -0.64 -35.18 2.99
C GLU A 236 0.63 -34.37 3.30
N GLU A 237 1.77 -34.75 2.72
CA GLU A 237 3.02 -33.98 2.81
C GLU A 237 3.09 -32.83 1.78
N GLN A 238 2.22 -32.84 0.78
CA GLN A 238 2.13 -31.78 -0.21
C GLN A 238 1.27 -30.62 0.31
N MET A 239 1.60 -29.40 -0.10
CA MET A 239 0.77 -28.25 0.17
C MET A 239 -0.59 -28.40 -0.50
N PRO A 240 -1.70 -28.03 0.17
CA PRO A 240 -3.02 -27.99 -0.45
C PRO A 240 -3.01 -27.12 -1.71
N SER A 241 -3.79 -27.55 -2.71
CA SER A 241 -3.94 -26.80 -3.96
C SER A 241 -5.09 -25.78 -3.91
N PHE A 242 -5.99 -25.93 -2.94
CA PHE A 242 -7.15 -25.05 -2.77
C PHE A 242 -6.82 -23.82 -1.91
N LEU A 243 -7.59 -22.75 -2.12
CA LEU A 243 -7.49 -21.49 -1.40
C LEU A 243 -8.41 -21.48 -0.16
N PRO A 244 -8.01 -20.78 0.88
CA PRO A 244 -6.80 -19.98 1.06
C PRO A 244 -5.59 -20.79 1.51
N ASP A 245 -5.74 -22.05 1.90
CA ASP A 245 -4.75 -22.93 2.52
C ASP A 245 -3.44 -23.03 1.74
N LYS A 246 -3.51 -22.98 0.40
CA LYS A 246 -2.33 -22.98 -0.46
C LYS A 246 -1.28 -21.95 -0.06
N PHE A 247 -1.69 -20.81 0.49
CA PHE A 247 -0.80 -19.69 0.81
C PHE A 247 -0.70 -19.37 2.30
N GLU A 248 -1.44 -20.09 3.15
CA GLU A 248 -1.53 -19.81 4.59
C GLU A 248 -0.92 -20.92 5.44
N ALA A 249 0.35 -21.22 5.18
CA ALA A 249 1.09 -22.14 6.02
C ALA A 249 1.44 -21.53 7.38
N GLY A 250 1.19 -22.29 8.45
CA GLY A 250 1.47 -21.87 9.83
C GLY A 250 0.28 -21.21 10.52
N THR A 251 0.47 -20.72 11.74
CA THR A 251 -0.56 -20.01 12.51
C THR A 251 -0.68 -18.58 12.03
N LEU A 252 -1.90 -18.18 11.67
CA LEU A 252 -2.20 -16.81 11.25
C LEU A 252 -2.06 -15.82 12.41
N ASN A 253 -1.81 -14.55 12.10
CA ASN A 253 -1.85 -13.45 13.06
C ASN A 253 -3.30 -13.10 13.41
N LEU A 254 -3.97 -13.97 14.17
CA LEU A 254 -5.38 -13.80 14.52
C LEU A 254 -5.66 -12.48 15.26
N PRO A 255 -4.85 -12.04 16.25
CA PRO A 255 -5.06 -10.72 16.86
C PRO A 255 -5.05 -9.60 15.82
N GLY A 256 -4.12 -9.65 14.85
CA GLY A 256 -4.05 -8.66 13.77
C GLY A 256 -5.27 -8.73 12.84
N ILE A 257 -5.79 -9.92 12.54
CA ILE A 257 -7.00 -10.10 11.71
C ILE A 257 -8.24 -9.57 12.43
N MET A 258 -8.38 -9.81 13.76
CA MET A 258 -9.48 -9.24 14.54
C MET A 258 -9.46 -7.71 14.53
N GLY A 259 -8.27 -7.11 14.69
CA GLY A 259 -8.11 -5.67 14.56
C GLY A 259 -8.41 -5.15 13.14
N LEU A 260 -8.03 -5.89 12.09
CA LEU A 260 -8.37 -5.57 10.71
C LEU A 260 -9.88 -5.68 10.45
N HIS A 261 -10.54 -6.70 11.01
CA HIS A 261 -11.99 -6.84 10.94
C HIS A 261 -12.70 -5.59 11.51
N ALA A 262 -12.32 -5.17 12.72
CA ALA A 262 -12.88 -3.96 13.34
C ALA A 262 -12.65 -2.70 12.47
N ALA A 263 -11.47 -2.57 11.85
CA ALA A 263 -11.17 -1.48 10.94
C ALA A 263 -12.03 -1.50 9.68
N LEU A 264 -12.26 -2.68 9.09
CA LEU A 264 -13.14 -2.83 7.92
C LEU A 264 -14.59 -2.50 8.26
N CYS A 265 -15.10 -2.93 9.42
CA CYS A 265 -16.42 -2.53 9.91
C CYS A 265 -16.55 -1.01 10.07
N TRP A 266 -15.49 -0.35 10.55
CA TRP A 266 -15.42 1.10 10.65
C TRP A 266 -15.46 1.75 9.26
N LEU A 267 -14.65 1.26 8.30
CA LEU A 267 -14.61 1.76 6.92
C LEU A 267 -15.94 1.58 6.18
N GLU A 268 -16.67 0.50 6.41
CA GLU A 268 -18.01 0.31 5.85
C GLU A 268 -19.01 1.35 6.39
N ARG A 269 -18.95 1.65 7.68
CA ARG A 269 -19.83 2.65 8.33
C ARG A 269 -19.51 4.06 7.85
N GLU A 270 -18.23 4.44 7.83
CA GLU A 270 -17.79 5.79 7.46
C GLU A 270 -17.67 6.00 5.96
N THR A 271 -17.50 4.97 5.20
CA THR A 271 -17.26 4.88 3.76
C THR A 271 -15.88 5.39 3.30
N VAL A 272 -15.31 4.70 2.32
CA VAL A 272 -14.04 5.10 1.68
C VAL A 272 -14.12 6.49 1.08
N ASP A 273 -15.26 6.85 0.48
CA ASP A 273 -15.47 8.16 -0.17
C ASP A 273 -15.42 9.32 0.82
N LYS A 274 -15.99 9.18 2.03
CA LYS A 274 -15.92 10.22 3.07
C LYS A 274 -14.48 10.39 3.56
N VAL A 275 -13.77 9.29 3.84
CA VAL A 275 -12.37 9.34 4.25
C VAL A 275 -11.53 10.02 3.18
N ARG A 276 -11.67 9.62 1.93
CA ARG A 276 -11.00 10.22 0.78
C ARG A 276 -11.29 11.70 0.63
N THR A 277 -12.56 12.10 0.68
CA THR A 277 -12.97 13.50 0.56
C THR A 277 -12.31 14.36 1.64
N HIS A 278 -12.29 13.87 2.88
CA HIS A 278 -11.63 14.54 3.99
C HIS A 278 -10.12 14.68 3.77
N GLU A 279 -9.43 13.59 3.42
CA GLU A 279 -7.99 13.61 3.17
C GLU A 279 -7.60 14.52 1.99
N LEU A 280 -8.40 14.53 0.92
CA LEU A 280 -8.19 15.42 -0.22
C LEU A 280 -8.42 16.88 0.11
N ALA A 281 -9.42 17.22 0.93
CA ALA A 281 -9.63 18.61 1.38
C ALA A 281 -8.44 19.13 2.20
N LEU A 282 -7.84 18.28 3.07
CA LEU A 282 -6.61 18.63 3.80
C LEU A 282 -5.41 18.76 2.84
N THR A 283 -5.33 17.90 1.84
CA THR A 283 -4.28 17.92 0.81
C THR A 283 -4.34 19.20 -0.02
N GLU A 284 -5.52 19.59 -0.48
CA GLU A 284 -5.74 20.81 -1.23
C GLU A 284 -5.30 22.04 -0.44
N ARG A 285 -5.73 22.12 0.84
CA ARG A 285 -5.31 23.18 1.74
C ARG A 285 -3.80 23.25 1.92
N PHE A 286 -3.16 22.09 2.08
CA PHE A 286 -1.71 22.03 2.24
C PHE A 286 -0.99 22.45 0.97
N LEU A 287 -1.42 21.99 -0.20
CA LEU A 287 -0.82 22.34 -1.50
C LEU A 287 -0.91 23.85 -1.76
N ALA A 288 -2.10 24.44 -1.59
CA ALA A 288 -2.29 25.87 -1.77
C ALA A 288 -1.40 26.71 -0.85
N GLY A 289 -1.29 26.31 0.44
CA GLY A 289 -0.43 27.03 1.38
C GLY A 289 1.06 26.80 1.16
N ALA A 290 1.47 25.63 0.68
CA ALA A 290 2.86 25.28 0.40
C ALA A 290 3.42 26.03 -0.84
N GLU A 291 2.58 26.24 -1.86
CA GLU A 291 2.93 26.98 -3.08
C GLU A 291 3.28 28.46 -2.78
N GLU A 292 2.71 29.04 -1.72
CA GLU A 292 2.99 30.40 -1.28
C GLU A 292 4.28 30.52 -0.43
N ILE A 293 4.94 29.43 -0.08
CA ILE A 293 6.14 29.46 0.76
C ILE A 293 7.39 29.61 -0.13
N PRO A 294 8.14 30.73 -0.02
CA PRO A 294 9.37 30.90 -0.76
C PRO A 294 10.40 29.81 -0.41
N ASN A 295 11.18 29.37 -1.39
CA ASN A 295 12.22 28.34 -1.25
C ASN A 295 11.68 26.95 -0.83
N LEU A 296 10.40 26.67 -1.08
CA LEU A 296 9.78 25.37 -0.88
C LEU A 296 9.14 24.90 -2.19
N ARG A 297 9.63 23.80 -2.73
CA ARG A 297 9.09 23.19 -3.95
C ARG A 297 8.20 22.00 -3.61
N VAL A 298 6.97 21.99 -4.09
CA VAL A 298 6.07 20.81 -4.06
C VAL A 298 6.52 19.83 -5.14
N ILE A 299 6.55 18.53 -4.80
CA ILE A 299 6.97 17.45 -5.70
C ILE A 299 5.76 16.64 -6.14
N GLY A 300 5.62 16.43 -7.45
CA GLY A 300 4.50 15.72 -8.06
C GLY A 300 3.42 16.67 -8.57
N ARG A 301 2.20 16.16 -8.73
CA ARG A 301 1.07 16.91 -9.28
C ARG A 301 0.60 18.01 -8.32
N MET A 302 0.24 19.15 -8.89
CA MET A 302 -0.51 20.19 -8.19
C MET A 302 -2.01 19.86 -8.26
N GLY A 303 -2.76 20.26 -7.23
CA GLY A 303 -4.19 19.95 -7.12
C GLY A 303 -4.47 18.54 -6.59
N THR A 304 -5.74 18.18 -6.49
CA THR A 304 -6.22 16.94 -5.86
C THR A 304 -6.68 15.87 -6.85
N GLU A 305 -6.86 16.23 -8.11
CA GLU A 305 -7.25 15.28 -9.15
C GLU A 305 -6.15 14.25 -9.40
N GLY A 306 -6.50 12.95 -9.43
CA GLY A 306 -5.57 11.86 -9.68
C GLY A 306 -4.49 11.73 -8.61
N ARG A 307 -4.82 11.99 -7.32
CA ARG A 307 -3.88 11.77 -6.22
C ARG A 307 -4.56 11.26 -4.94
N VAL A 308 -3.72 10.80 -4.01
CA VAL A 308 -4.07 10.49 -2.62
C VAL A 308 -3.48 11.52 -1.66
N GLY A 309 -3.84 11.48 -0.39
CA GLY A 309 -3.44 12.40 0.67
C GLY A 309 -1.95 12.39 1.05
N VAL A 310 -1.06 12.27 0.06
CA VAL A 310 0.41 12.24 0.22
C VAL A 310 1.01 13.41 -0.54
N VAL A 311 1.80 14.26 0.13
CA VAL A 311 2.50 15.40 -0.46
C VAL A 311 3.96 15.38 -0.03
N SER A 312 4.86 15.44 -1.00
CA SER A 312 6.29 15.66 -0.75
C SER A 312 6.67 17.10 -1.07
N VAL A 313 7.51 17.67 -0.23
CA VAL A 313 8.11 18.98 -0.46
C VAL A 313 9.63 18.90 -0.37
N LEU A 314 10.32 19.80 -1.06
CA LEU A 314 11.77 19.93 -1.04
C LEU A 314 12.13 21.40 -0.74
N PRO A 315 12.78 21.70 0.41
CA PRO A 315 13.34 23.00 0.66
C PRO A 315 14.54 23.24 -0.27
N GLU A 316 14.63 24.45 -0.83
CA GLU A 316 15.71 24.80 -1.76
C GLU A 316 16.95 25.41 -1.06
N ASN A 317 16.76 25.90 0.16
CA ASN A 317 17.77 26.59 0.96
C ASN A 317 18.19 25.84 2.23
N ALA A 318 17.77 24.59 2.40
CA ALA A 318 18.06 23.78 3.58
C ALA A 318 18.15 22.29 3.27
N ASP A 319 18.86 21.54 4.10
CA ASP A 319 18.83 20.08 4.08
C ASP A 319 17.44 19.58 4.54
N PRO A 320 16.76 18.74 3.77
CA PRO A 320 15.45 18.20 4.15
C PRO A 320 15.46 17.45 5.48
N ALA A 321 16.58 16.79 5.85
CA ALA A 321 16.66 16.05 7.10
C ALA A 321 16.72 16.99 8.32
N LEU A 322 17.49 18.09 8.22
CA LEU A 322 17.54 19.11 9.27
C LEU A 322 16.18 19.80 9.45
N MET A 323 15.51 20.10 8.33
CA MET A 323 14.16 20.70 8.39
C MET A 323 13.13 19.74 9.00
N ALA A 324 13.18 18.46 8.66
CA ALA A 324 12.28 17.45 9.24
C ALA A 324 12.53 17.26 10.74
N ASP A 325 13.78 17.29 11.19
CA ASP A 325 14.13 17.26 12.61
C ASP A 325 13.58 18.48 13.35
N ALA A 326 13.78 19.69 12.80
CA ALA A 326 13.23 20.92 13.37
C ALA A 326 11.69 20.91 13.43
N LEU A 327 10.98 20.37 12.42
CA LEU A 327 9.54 20.16 12.47
C LEU A 327 9.14 19.30 13.67
N GLY A 328 9.88 18.23 13.93
CA GLY A 328 9.64 17.33 15.07
C GLY A 328 9.96 17.99 16.41
N GLN A 329 11.15 18.53 16.56
CA GLN A 329 11.66 19.01 17.85
C GLN A 329 11.05 20.36 18.29
N GLU A 330 10.86 21.29 17.35
CA GLU A 330 10.41 22.64 17.69
C GLU A 330 8.89 22.82 17.56
N TYR A 331 8.24 22.03 16.70
CA TYR A 331 6.80 22.19 16.40
C TYR A 331 5.96 20.96 16.75
N GLY A 332 6.56 19.82 17.11
CA GLY A 332 5.84 18.57 17.40
C GLY A 332 5.22 17.92 16.17
N ILE A 333 5.66 18.30 14.96
CA ILE A 333 5.12 17.83 13.68
C ILE A 333 5.91 16.63 13.18
N MET A 334 5.24 15.48 13.12
CA MET A 334 5.85 14.21 12.72
C MET A 334 5.63 13.96 11.23
N VAL A 335 6.72 13.97 10.49
CA VAL A 335 6.79 13.74 9.05
C VAL A 335 7.84 12.68 8.73
N ARG A 336 7.90 12.25 7.49
CA ARG A 336 8.97 11.36 7.02
C ARG A 336 9.90 12.08 6.05
N VAL A 337 11.21 11.81 6.14
CA VAL A 337 12.22 12.39 5.23
C VAL A 337 13.02 11.30 4.53
N GLY A 338 13.55 11.59 3.35
CA GLY A 338 14.46 10.75 2.57
C GLY A 338 13.81 10.13 1.32
N LEU A 339 14.29 8.95 0.92
CA LEU A 339 13.90 8.29 -0.35
C LEU A 339 12.63 7.44 -0.26
N HIS A 340 11.96 7.38 0.87
CA HIS A 340 10.68 6.69 1.08
C HIS A 340 10.62 5.25 0.53
N CYS A 341 11.76 4.55 0.46
CA CYS A 341 11.91 3.23 -0.15
C CYS A 341 11.52 3.16 -1.64
N ALA A 342 11.61 4.27 -2.37
CA ALA A 342 11.27 4.37 -3.79
C ALA A 342 12.36 5.17 -4.56
N PRO A 343 13.62 4.71 -4.63
CA PRO A 343 14.71 5.48 -5.21
C PRO A 343 14.50 5.81 -6.69
N ASN A 344 13.82 4.95 -7.46
CA ASN A 344 13.52 5.22 -8.86
C ASN A 344 12.45 6.31 -9.02
N ALA A 345 11.45 6.36 -8.15
CA ALA A 345 10.49 7.46 -8.11
C ALA A 345 11.21 8.79 -7.92
N HIS A 346 12.19 8.86 -7.00
CA HIS A 346 12.99 10.07 -6.80
C HIS A 346 13.86 10.44 -8.01
N LYS A 347 14.35 9.46 -8.79
CA LYS A 347 15.03 9.72 -10.08
C LYS A 347 14.07 10.34 -11.08
N THR A 348 12.87 9.80 -11.23
CA THR A 348 11.81 10.30 -12.11
C THR A 348 11.37 11.72 -11.71
N LEU A 349 11.19 11.97 -10.41
CA LEU A 349 10.75 13.25 -9.86
C LEU A 349 11.87 14.30 -9.72
N GLY A 350 13.13 13.95 -10.06
CA GLY A 350 14.28 14.86 -9.98
C GLY A 350 14.70 15.23 -8.55
N THR A 351 14.50 14.34 -7.59
CA THR A 351 14.81 14.54 -6.16
C THR A 351 15.82 13.52 -5.61
N PHE A 352 16.43 12.69 -6.48
CA PHE A 352 17.51 11.78 -6.11
C PHE A 352 18.87 12.52 -6.14
N PRO A 353 19.81 12.29 -5.22
CA PRO A 353 19.76 11.36 -4.08
C PRO A 353 19.19 11.95 -2.78
N THR A 354 18.86 13.24 -2.75
CA THR A 354 18.49 14.01 -1.55
C THR A 354 17.21 13.48 -0.89
N GLY A 355 16.23 13.06 -1.69
CA GLY A 355 14.89 12.69 -1.17
C GLY A 355 14.01 13.93 -0.94
N THR A 356 12.98 13.78 -0.13
CA THR A 356 11.99 14.82 0.16
C THR A 356 11.50 14.74 1.61
N ILE A 357 10.86 15.80 2.10
CA ILE A 357 10.02 15.75 3.31
C ILE A 357 8.60 15.39 2.85
N ARG A 358 8.06 14.30 3.37
CA ARG A 358 6.73 13.80 3.01
C ARG A 358 5.73 14.05 4.11
N PHE A 359 4.65 14.72 3.78
CA PHE A 359 3.45 14.88 4.59
C PHE A 359 2.40 13.90 4.09
N SER A 360 1.64 13.31 4.99
CA SER A 360 0.51 12.46 4.61
C SER A 360 -0.61 12.58 5.62
N PHE A 361 -1.78 12.89 5.10
CA PHE A 361 -2.98 13.17 5.89
C PHE A 361 -3.78 11.89 6.07
N GLY A 362 -4.43 11.76 7.21
CA GLY A 362 -5.29 10.63 7.54
C GLY A 362 -6.65 11.10 8.07
N HIS A 363 -7.55 10.17 8.25
CA HIS A 363 -8.95 10.36 8.61
C HIS A 363 -9.21 11.24 9.85
N GLN A 364 -8.25 11.42 10.75
CA GLN A 364 -8.39 12.22 11.98
C GLN A 364 -7.59 13.52 11.97
N ASN A 365 -6.84 13.79 10.91
CA ASN A 365 -6.17 15.08 10.82
C ASN A 365 -7.17 16.21 10.61
N THR A 366 -6.78 17.41 11.04
CA THR A 366 -7.63 18.60 10.99
C THR A 366 -7.00 19.72 10.18
N THR A 367 -7.82 20.66 9.69
CA THR A 367 -7.34 21.87 9.02
C THR A 367 -6.40 22.68 9.89
N ARG A 368 -6.63 22.75 11.22
CA ARG A 368 -5.75 23.42 12.17
C ARG A 368 -4.36 22.78 12.19
N GLN A 369 -4.25 21.46 12.08
CA GLN A 369 -2.96 20.76 12.03
C GLN A 369 -2.22 21.04 10.71
N VAL A 370 -2.94 21.12 9.59
CA VAL A 370 -2.39 21.52 8.30
C VAL A 370 -1.85 22.95 8.37
N ASP A 371 -2.63 23.90 8.93
CA ASP A 371 -2.21 25.29 9.08
C ASP A 371 -0.96 25.43 9.97
N ALA A 372 -0.90 24.67 11.06
CA ALA A 372 0.27 24.64 11.93
C ALA A 372 1.52 24.13 11.17
N ALA A 373 1.37 23.11 10.32
CA ALA A 373 2.46 22.59 9.49
C ALA A 373 2.94 23.65 8.45
N LEU A 374 2.02 24.33 7.78
CA LEU A 374 2.34 25.40 6.84
C LEU A 374 3.05 26.58 7.52
N LEU A 375 2.58 26.98 8.70
CA LEU A 375 3.21 28.04 9.49
C LEU A 375 4.64 27.66 9.90
N ALA A 376 4.83 26.41 10.34
CA ALA A 376 6.17 25.90 10.70
C ALA A 376 7.10 25.89 9.48
N LEU A 377 6.64 25.37 8.34
CA LEU A 377 7.39 25.36 7.08
C LEU A 377 7.80 26.78 6.65
N ARG A 378 6.87 27.75 6.69
CA ARG A 378 7.13 29.15 6.34
C ARG A 378 8.24 29.76 7.21
N LYS A 379 8.21 29.49 8.52
CA LYS A 379 9.26 29.95 9.46
C LYS A 379 10.59 29.28 9.19
N LEU A 380 10.59 27.97 8.95
CA LEU A 380 11.80 27.20 8.70
C LEU A 380 12.46 27.56 7.35
N CYS A 381 11.68 27.74 6.27
CA CYS A 381 12.18 28.20 4.98
C CYS A 381 12.72 29.65 5.03
N GLY A 382 12.28 30.47 5.99
CA GLY A 382 12.80 31.82 6.21
C GLY A 382 14.11 31.90 7.02
N ARG A 383 14.62 30.78 7.54
CA ARG A 383 15.89 30.76 8.30
C ARG A 383 17.10 31.00 7.40
N THR A 384 18.00 31.81 7.88
CA THR A 384 19.27 32.11 7.20
C THR A 384 20.42 31.18 7.60
N THR A 385 20.28 30.53 8.75
CA THR A 385 21.28 29.59 9.29
C THR A 385 20.59 28.33 9.86
N TRP A 386 21.19 27.18 9.61
CA TRP A 386 20.81 25.88 10.15
C TRP A 386 21.99 25.36 10.98
N ASN A 387 21.83 25.35 12.29
CA ASN A 387 22.85 24.85 13.24
C ASN A 387 22.61 23.39 13.57
#